data_ae8cfc4d89bddb15cee5c6b749367a9b
#
_entry.id   ae8cfc4d89bddb15cee5c6b749367a9b
#
_cell.length_a   1.000
_cell.length_b   1.000
_cell.length_c   1.000
_cell.angle_alpha   90.00
_cell.angle_beta   90.00
_cell.angle_gamma   90.00
#
_symmetry.space_group_name_H-M   'P 1'
#
loop_
_entity.id
_entity.type
_entity.pdbx_description
1 polymer ?
#
loop_
_entity_poly.entity_id
_entity_poly.type
_entity_poly.pdbx_seq_one_letter_code
_entity_poly.pdbx_strand_id
1 'polypeptide(L)'
;AQEWLATASEKEIARIIKTYGEERFAIQIAKAIIASRQQGTTIGSTRQLAQIVARVVRTRDFEQDPATRTFQAIRIYINQELSDLESGLSAAFQCLKPGGLLAVISFHSLEDRIVKQYMQGLSKISVPRGLPLTEKQMPKPQAELLGRIKPSEQEVKDNPRARSAILRVMRKIKSTSMGAAS
;
A
#
# COMPACT_ATOMS: atom_id res chain seq x y z
N ALA A 1 -9.54 9.49 -13.86
CA ALA A 1 -10.29 8.23 -13.70
C ALA A 1 -11.32 8.04 -14.82
N GLN A 2 -12.14 9.03 -15.12
CA GLN A 2 -13.17 8.95 -16.16
C GLN A 2 -12.57 8.60 -17.53
N GLU A 3 -11.56 9.32 -17.96
CA GLU A 3 -10.85 9.10 -19.24
C GLU A 3 -10.26 7.69 -19.31
N TRP A 4 -9.62 7.25 -18.23
CA TRP A 4 -9.08 5.91 -18.14
C TRP A 4 -10.17 4.85 -18.21
N LEU A 5 -11.28 5.00 -17.47
CA LEU A 5 -12.42 4.09 -17.55
C LEU A 5 -13.08 4.08 -18.95
N ALA A 6 -12.97 5.17 -19.71
CA ALA A 6 -13.49 5.25 -21.07
C ALA A 6 -12.64 4.47 -22.09
N THR A 7 -11.33 4.32 -21.86
CA THR A 7 -10.38 3.78 -22.87
C THR A 7 -9.77 2.44 -22.45
N ALA A 8 -9.61 2.17 -21.15
CA ALA A 8 -8.95 0.97 -20.66
C ALA A 8 -9.63 -0.33 -21.12
N SER A 9 -8.84 -1.36 -21.38
CA SER A 9 -9.33 -2.69 -21.75
C SER A 9 -9.93 -3.43 -20.55
N GLU A 10 -10.79 -4.42 -20.81
CA GLU A 10 -11.36 -5.28 -19.76
C GLU A 10 -10.27 -5.93 -18.91
N LYS A 11 -9.21 -6.46 -19.56
CA LYS A 11 -8.09 -7.11 -18.86
C LYS A 11 -7.35 -6.13 -17.94
N GLU A 12 -7.15 -4.91 -18.39
CA GLU A 12 -6.48 -3.88 -17.59
C GLU A 12 -7.32 -3.47 -16.39
N ILE A 13 -8.61 -3.18 -16.59
CA ILE A 13 -9.53 -2.84 -15.51
C ILE A 13 -9.57 -3.96 -14.46
N ALA A 14 -9.73 -5.22 -14.90
CA ALA A 14 -9.75 -6.36 -14.00
C ALA A 14 -8.43 -6.50 -13.22
N ARG A 15 -7.28 -6.34 -13.89
CA ARG A 15 -5.96 -6.39 -13.25
C ARG A 15 -5.81 -5.31 -12.17
N ILE A 16 -6.18 -4.07 -12.48
CA ILE A 16 -6.07 -2.94 -11.54
C ILE A 16 -6.96 -3.17 -10.33
N ILE A 17 -8.23 -3.53 -10.53
CA ILE A 17 -9.18 -3.77 -9.44
C ILE A 17 -8.72 -4.96 -8.57
N LYS A 18 -8.19 -6.01 -9.18
CA LYS A 18 -7.67 -7.17 -8.45
C LYS A 18 -6.41 -6.84 -7.66
N THR A 19 -5.45 -6.15 -8.28
CA THR A 19 -4.14 -5.90 -7.68
C THR A 19 -4.20 -4.84 -6.58
N TYR A 20 -4.89 -3.74 -6.81
CA TYR A 20 -4.92 -2.60 -5.88
C TYR A 20 -6.16 -2.56 -4.98
N GLY A 21 -7.23 -3.25 -5.36
CA GLY A 21 -8.43 -3.38 -4.52
C GLY A 21 -8.50 -4.68 -3.74
N GLU A 22 -7.64 -5.65 -4.07
CA GLU A 22 -7.74 -7.03 -3.55
C GLU A 22 -9.18 -7.58 -3.71
N GLU A 23 -9.87 -7.15 -4.80
CA GLU A 23 -11.28 -7.45 -5.04
C GLU A 23 -11.45 -8.77 -5.81
N ARG A 24 -12.17 -9.70 -5.21
CA ARG A 24 -12.41 -11.03 -5.80
C ARG A 24 -13.29 -11.01 -7.04
N PHE A 25 -14.19 -10.03 -7.15
CA PHE A 25 -15.11 -9.86 -8.27
C PHE A 25 -14.55 -8.96 -9.38
N ALA A 26 -13.24 -8.72 -9.40
CA ALA A 26 -12.57 -7.79 -10.32
C ALA A 26 -12.89 -8.05 -11.80
N ILE A 27 -12.95 -9.33 -12.23
CA ILE A 27 -13.27 -9.70 -13.62
C ILE A 27 -14.73 -9.35 -13.93
N GLN A 28 -15.66 -9.68 -13.05
CA GLN A 28 -17.09 -9.40 -13.25
C GLN A 28 -17.34 -7.89 -13.26
N ILE A 29 -16.66 -7.13 -12.41
CA ILE A 29 -16.76 -5.67 -12.40
C ILE A 29 -16.23 -5.09 -13.71
N ALA A 30 -15.07 -5.56 -14.19
CA ALA A 30 -14.52 -5.11 -15.46
C ALA A 30 -15.48 -5.38 -16.63
N LYS A 31 -16.04 -6.59 -16.71
CA LYS A 31 -17.06 -6.93 -17.72
C LYS A 31 -18.27 -6.00 -17.66
N ALA A 32 -18.78 -5.70 -16.45
CA ALA A 32 -19.92 -4.81 -16.27
C ALA A 32 -19.62 -3.36 -16.71
N ILE A 33 -18.39 -2.88 -16.46
CA ILE A 33 -17.91 -1.58 -16.93
C ILE A 33 -17.88 -1.55 -18.46
N ILE A 34 -17.29 -2.57 -19.09
CA ILE A 34 -17.24 -2.67 -20.56
C ILE A 34 -18.62 -2.75 -21.18
N ALA A 35 -19.52 -3.58 -20.62
CA ALA A 35 -20.89 -3.70 -21.10
C ALA A 35 -21.65 -2.36 -21.02
N SER A 36 -21.47 -1.60 -19.95
CA SER A 36 -22.05 -0.25 -19.80
C SER A 36 -21.54 0.70 -20.89
N ARG A 37 -20.25 0.66 -21.23
CA ARG A 37 -19.65 1.45 -22.31
C ARG A 37 -20.23 1.09 -23.68
N GLN A 38 -20.38 -0.20 -23.95
CA GLN A 38 -20.95 -0.69 -25.23
C GLN A 38 -22.42 -0.27 -25.42
N GLN A 39 -23.14 -0.07 -24.33
CA GLN A 39 -24.51 0.46 -24.32
C GLN A 39 -24.56 1.99 -24.44
N GLY A 40 -23.44 2.66 -24.74
CA GLY A 40 -23.37 4.10 -24.88
C GLY A 40 -23.40 4.88 -23.56
N THR A 41 -23.32 4.20 -22.42
CA THR A 41 -23.32 4.86 -21.11
C THR A 41 -21.91 5.27 -20.72
N THR A 42 -21.64 6.56 -20.72
CA THR A 42 -20.38 7.09 -20.19
C THR A 42 -20.42 7.10 -18.66
N ILE A 43 -19.41 6.49 -18.03
CA ILE A 43 -19.26 6.51 -16.56
C ILE A 43 -18.64 7.87 -16.17
N GLY A 44 -19.49 8.88 -15.99
CA GLY A 44 -19.06 10.25 -15.71
C GLY A 44 -19.10 10.62 -14.22
N SER A 45 -19.62 9.75 -13.35
CA SER A 45 -19.72 10.03 -11.92
C SER A 45 -19.39 8.82 -11.06
N THR A 46 -18.96 9.10 -9.82
CA THR A 46 -18.71 8.07 -8.79
C THR A 46 -19.97 7.24 -8.51
N ARG A 47 -21.15 7.89 -8.52
CA ARG A 47 -22.44 7.22 -8.30
C ARG A 47 -22.74 6.18 -9.37
N GLN A 48 -22.50 6.49 -10.64
CA GLN A 48 -22.69 5.54 -11.74
C GLN A 48 -21.77 4.32 -11.60
N LEU A 49 -20.48 4.54 -11.29
CA LEU A 49 -19.55 3.44 -11.05
C LEU A 49 -19.98 2.59 -9.85
N ALA A 50 -20.38 3.21 -8.74
CA ALA A 50 -20.86 2.51 -7.56
C ALA A 50 -22.07 1.62 -7.87
N GLN A 51 -23.02 2.11 -8.66
CA GLN A 51 -24.19 1.34 -9.10
C GLN A 51 -23.81 0.13 -9.95
N ILE A 52 -22.85 0.27 -10.88
CA ILE A 52 -22.36 -0.85 -11.69
C ILE A 52 -21.72 -1.90 -10.79
N VAL A 53 -20.86 -1.48 -9.85
CA VAL A 53 -20.21 -2.41 -8.94
C VAL A 53 -21.19 -3.10 -8.01
N ALA A 54 -22.15 -2.39 -7.44
CA ALA A 54 -23.16 -2.95 -6.53
C ALA A 54 -24.03 -4.03 -7.18
N ARG A 55 -24.27 -3.98 -8.50
CA ARG A 55 -25.00 -5.03 -9.23
C ARG A 55 -24.23 -6.34 -9.33
N VAL A 56 -22.90 -6.27 -9.24
CA VAL A 56 -21.99 -7.40 -9.46
C VAL A 56 -21.49 -7.99 -8.15
N VAL A 57 -21.14 -7.11 -7.20
CA VAL A 57 -20.57 -7.52 -5.92
C VAL A 57 -21.68 -7.93 -4.96
N ARG A 58 -21.81 -9.24 -4.76
CA ARG A 58 -22.70 -9.81 -3.75
C ARG A 58 -21.94 -9.91 -2.43
N THR A 59 -21.96 -8.84 -1.64
CA THR A 59 -21.40 -8.87 -0.29
C THR A 59 -22.48 -9.19 0.73
N ARG A 60 -22.12 -9.98 1.77
CA ARG A 60 -22.93 -10.17 2.99
C ARG A 60 -22.58 -9.13 4.06
N ASP A 61 -21.57 -8.33 3.81
CA ASP A 61 -21.06 -7.35 4.74
C ASP A 61 -21.85 -6.04 4.54
N PHE A 62 -22.86 -5.83 5.37
CA PHE A 62 -23.74 -4.66 5.31
C PHE A 62 -23.05 -3.36 5.79
N GLU A 63 -21.87 -3.46 6.41
CA GLU A 63 -21.16 -2.30 6.95
C GLU A 63 -20.23 -1.61 5.95
N GLN A 64 -19.90 -2.25 4.84
CA GLN A 64 -18.97 -1.69 3.85
C GLN A 64 -19.63 -1.55 2.48
N ASP A 65 -19.53 -0.35 1.87
CA ASP A 65 -19.98 -0.12 0.50
C ASP A 65 -19.24 -1.08 -0.45
N PRO A 66 -19.99 -1.87 -1.28
CA PRO A 66 -19.42 -2.82 -2.23
C PRO A 66 -18.39 -2.21 -3.18
N ALA A 67 -18.51 -0.92 -3.47
CA ALA A 67 -17.64 -0.23 -4.39
C ALA A 67 -16.32 0.28 -3.76
N THR A 68 -16.18 0.23 -2.43
CA THR A 68 -15.01 0.77 -1.71
C THR A 68 -13.70 0.25 -2.28
N ARG A 69 -13.57 -1.07 -2.48
CA ARG A 69 -12.34 -1.69 -3.00
C ARG A 69 -12.04 -1.29 -4.44
N THR A 70 -13.09 -1.15 -5.26
CA THR A 70 -12.95 -0.69 -6.64
C THR A 70 -12.48 0.76 -6.70
N PHE A 71 -13.06 1.64 -5.88
CA PHE A 71 -12.61 3.04 -5.79
C PHE A 71 -11.19 3.15 -5.28
N GLN A 72 -10.84 2.40 -4.25
CA GLN A 72 -9.47 2.35 -3.74
C GLN A 72 -8.49 1.94 -4.85
N ALA A 73 -8.80 0.89 -5.60
CA ALA A 73 -7.94 0.41 -6.68
C ALA A 73 -7.70 1.46 -7.76
N ILE A 74 -8.77 2.13 -8.20
CA ILE A 74 -8.69 3.16 -9.23
C ILE A 74 -7.90 4.37 -8.72
N ARG A 75 -8.12 4.79 -7.47
CA ARG A 75 -7.42 5.91 -6.84
C ARG A 75 -5.93 5.65 -6.76
N ILE A 76 -5.55 4.49 -6.22
CA ILE A 76 -4.15 4.07 -6.11
C ILE A 76 -3.46 4.06 -7.47
N TYR A 77 -4.13 3.51 -8.48
CA TYR A 77 -3.57 3.41 -9.83
C TYR A 77 -3.39 4.78 -10.49
N ILE A 78 -4.43 5.60 -10.50
CA ILE A 78 -4.42 6.92 -11.17
C ILE A 78 -3.43 7.87 -10.50
N ASN A 79 -3.38 7.87 -9.17
CA ASN A 79 -2.52 8.77 -8.40
C ASN A 79 -1.11 8.20 -8.16
N GLN A 80 -0.83 6.97 -8.61
CA GLN A 80 0.46 6.29 -8.38
C GLN A 80 0.86 6.21 -6.89
N GLU A 81 -0.13 6.12 -5.98
CA GLU A 81 0.03 6.27 -4.53
C GLU A 81 1.10 5.33 -3.94
N LEU A 82 1.21 4.09 -4.43
CA LEU A 82 2.20 3.14 -3.91
C LEU A 82 3.63 3.45 -4.35
N SER A 83 3.81 3.95 -5.57
CA SER A 83 5.11 4.41 -6.07
C SER A 83 5.61 5.64 -5.31
N ASP A 84 4.69 6.57 -5.04
CA ASP A 84 4.99 7.76 -4.25
C ASP A 84 5.32 7.40 -2.80
N LEU A 85 4.62 6.40 -2.22
CA LEU A 85 4.93 5.88 -0.89
C LEU A 85 6.35 5.29 -0.84
N GLU A 86 6.74 4.46 -1.81
CA GLU A 86 8.09 3.87 -1.86
C GLU A 86 9.18 4.96 -1.94
N SER A 87 8.97 5.93 -2.83
CA SER A 87 9.89 7.07 -3.00
C SER A 87 9.95 7.92 -1.73
N GLY A 88 8.80 8.20 -1.13
CA GLY A 88 8.69 8.99 0.10
C GLY A 88 9.36 8.31 1.29
N LEU A 89 9.23 6.98 1.45
CA LEU A 89 9.90 6.22 2.50
C LEU A 89 11.42 6.32 2.37
N SER A 90 11.93 6.18 1.14
CA SER A 90 13.37 6.29 0.87
C SER A 90 13.89 7.69 1.19
N ALA A 91 13.23 8.72 0.71
CA ALA A 91 13.60 10.11 0.95
C ALA A 91 13.55 10.46 2.45
N ALA A 92 12.47 10.06 3.13
CA ALA A 92 12.32 10.30 4.57
C ALA A 92 13.44 9.64 5.38
N PHE A 93 13.79 8.39 5.06
CA PHE A 93 14.89 7.71 5.74
C PHE A 93 16.23 8.37 5.51
N GLN A 94 16.50 8.86 4.29
CA GLN A 94 17.75 9.58 3.99
C GLN A 94 17.88 10.87 4.80
N CYS A 95 16.79 11.62 4.96
CA CYS A 95 16.75 12.86 5.73
C CYS A 95 16.94 12.66 7.25
N LEU A 96 16.73 11.46 7.77
CA LEU A 96 16.89 11.20 9.20
C LEU A 96 18.35 11.28 9.63
N LYS A 97 18.60 11.94 10.74
CA LYS A 97 19.90 11.86 11.46
C LYS A 97 20.05 10.47 12.11
N PRO A 98 21.27 10.00 12.37
CA PRO A 98 21.52 8.82 13.18
C PRO A 98 20.77 8.91 14.53
N GLY A 99 20.04 7.87 14.91
CA GLY A 99 19.15 7.84 16.06
C GLY A 99 17.73 8.40 15.82
N GLY A 100 17.48 9.04 14.67
CA GLY A 100 16.16 9.55 14.29
C GLY A 100 15.13 8.44 14.09
N LEU A 101 13.87 8.77 14.31
CA LEU A 101 12.73 7.86 14.19
C LEU A 101 11.97 8.11 12.90
N LEU A 102 11.59 7.04 12.20
CA LEU A 102 10.59 7.05 11.14
C LEU A 102 9.34 6.34 11.65
N ALA A 103 8.26 7.10 11.78
CA ALA A 103 6.94 6.60 12.14
C ALA A 103 6.00 6.77 10.93
N VAL A 104 5.38 5.67 10.50
CA VAL A 104 4.52 5.64 9.32
C VAL A 104 3.19 5.00 9.68
N ILE A 105 2.09 5.68 9.34
CA ILE A 105 0.73 5.15 9.48
C ILE A 105 0.22 4.74 8.11
N SER A 106 -0.24 3.50 7.99
CA SER A 106 -0.87 2.93 6.81
C SER A 106 -2.34 2.67 7.10
N PHE A 107 -3.23 2.86 6.12
CA PHE A 107 -4.67 2.65 6.27
C PHE A 107 -5.20 1.43 5.51
N HIS A 108 -4.39 0.82 4.66
CA HIS A 108 -4.76 -0.41 3.96
C HIS A 108 -3.57 -1.39 3.81
N SER A 109 -3.89 -2.64 3.48
CA SER A 109 -2.96 -3.76 3.43
C SER A 109 -1.77 -3.57 2.49
N LEU A 110 -1.97 -2.90 1.35
CA LEU A 110 -0.92 -2.68 0.37
C LEU A 110 0.13 -1.69 0.87
N GLU A 111 -0.32 -0.57 1.46
CA GLU A 111 0.59 0.39 2.11
C GLU A 111 1.37 -0.28 3.22
N ASP A 112 0.68 -0.99 4.15
CA ASP A 112 1.34 -1.67 5.26
C ASP A 112 2.37 -2.68 4.79
N ARG A 113 2.10 -3.38 3.67
CA ARG A 113 3.04 -4.34 3.06
C ARG A 113 4.31 -3.65 2.58
N ILE A 114 4.18 -2.53 1.87
CA ILE A 114 5.33 -1.73 1.37
C ILE A 114 6.14 -1.20 2.54
N VAL A 115 5.51 -0.54 3.51
CA VAL A 115 6.17 -0.01 4.70
C VAL A 115 6.90 -1.12 5.47
N LYS A 116 6.23 -2.26 5.68
CA LYS A 116 6.82 -3.43 6.34
C LYS A 116 8.05 -3.93 5.59
N GLN A 117 7.95 -4.14 4.28
CA GLN A 117 9.05 -4.66 3.46
C GLN A 117 10.22 -3.69 3.44
N TYR A 118 9.96 -2.40 3.29
CA TYR A 118 10.98 -1.36 3.32
C TYR A 118 11.74 -1.36 4.65
N MET A 119 11.02 -1.28 5.77
CA MET A 119 11.62 -1.26 7.10
C MET A 119 12.37 -2.56 7.42
N GLN A 120 11.85 -3.71 7.02
CA GLN A 120 12.52 -5.01 7.18
C GLN A 120 13.79 -5.10 6.34
N GLY A 121 13.80 -4.57 5.13
CA GLY A 121 14.99 -4.55 4.27
C GLY A 121 16.16 -3.78 4.89
N LEU A 122 15.86 -2.69 5.59
CA LEU A 122 16.86 -1.89 6.29
C LEU A 122 17.33 -2.50 7.63
N SER A 123 16.50 -3.31 8.27
CA SER A 123 16.76 -3.89 9.59
C SER A 123 17.42 -5.27 9.54
N LYS A 124 17.31 -5.98 8.43
CA LYS A 124 17.86 -7.33 8.28
C LYS A 124 19.19 -7.29 7.53
N ILE A 125 20.12 -8.09 8.02
CA ILE A 125 21.36 -8.40 7.29
C ILE A 125 21.00 -9.45 6.23
N SER A 126 20.99 -9.06 4.96
CA SER A 126 20.81 -9.99 3.85
C SER A 126 22.18 -10.45 3.36
N VAL A 127 22.60 -11.62 3.79
CA VAL A 127 23.80 -12.29 3.26
C VAL A 127 23.34 -13.39 2.33
N PRO A 128 23.80 -13.45 1.06
CA PRO A 128 23.54 -14.57 0.19
C PRO A 128 24.07 -15.88 0.82
N ARG A 129 23.27 -16.94 0.78
CA ARG A 129 23.69 -18.24 1.30
C ARG A 129 24.91 -18.75 0.53
N GLY A 130 25.95 -19.16 1.26
CA GLY A 130 27.13 -19.78 0.67
C GLY A 130 28.35 -18.86 0.44
N LEU A 131 28.26 -17.59 0.79
CA LEU A 131 29.45 -16.71 0.81
C LEU A 131 30.14 -16.82 2.17
N PRO A 132 31.41 -17.24 2.25
CA PRO A 132 32.19 -17.26 3.48
C PRO A 132 32.62 -15.83 3.84
N LEU A 133 31.67 -15.04 4.38
CA LEU A 133 31.98 -13.70 4.88
C LEU A 133 32.41 -13.79 6.34
N THR A 134 33.50 -13.09 6.67
CA THR A 134 33.88 -12.88 8.07
C THR A 134 32.92 -11.89 8.73
N GLU A 135 32.77 -11.91 10.05
CA GLU A 135 31.94 -10.97 10.80
C GLU A 135 32.20 -9.49 10.46
N LYS A 136 33.43 -9.14 10.15
CA LYS A 136 33.84 -7.79 9.75
C LYS A 136 33.32 -7.39 8.35
N GLN A 137 33.06 -8.35 7.49
CA GLN A 137 32.58 -8.14 6.12
C GLN A 137 31.04 -8.20 6.02
N MET A 138 30.34 -8.59 7.11
CA MET A 138 28.89 -8.61 7.13
C MET A 138 28.32 -7.18 7.07
N PRO A 139 27.38 -6.89 6.15
CA PRO A 139 26.71 -5.61 6.15
C PRO A 139 25.97 -5.42 7.47
N LYS A 140 26.13 -4.25 8.08
CA LYS A 140 25.41 -3.92 9.32
C LYS A 140 23.99 -3.44 8.98
N PRO A 141 22.97 -3.73 9.84
CA PRO A 141 21.64 -3.19 9.64
C PRO A 141 21.68 -1.66 9.71
N GLN A 142 20.88 -1.02 8.86
CA GLN A 142 20.78 0.45 8.81
C GLN A 142 19.71 0.99 9.77
N ALA A 143 18.77 0.14 10.17
CA ALA A 143 17.66 0.51 11.04
C ALA A 143 17.33 -0.60 12.06
N GLU A 144 16.75 -0.19 13.16
CA GLU A 144 16.15 -1.03 14.20
C GLU A 144 14.64 -0.89 14.16
N LEU A 145 13.90 -2.00 14.09
CA LEU A 145 12.44 -1.99 14.18
C LEU A 145 12.03 -1.81 15.62
N LEU A 146 11.24 -0.78 15.92
CA LEU A 146 10.76 -0.51 17.28
C LEU A 146 9.39 -1.08 17.55
N GLY A 147 8.56 -1.27 16.51
CA GLY A 147 7.27 -1.88 16.73
C GLY A 147 6.24 -1.64 15.63
N ARG A 148 5.08 -2.31 15.86
CA ARG A 148 3.85 -2.18 15.10
C ARG A 148 2.71 -1.99 16.10
N ILE A 149 1.97 -0.90 15.94
CA ILE A 149 0.88 -0.52 16.83
C ILE A 149 -0.42 -0.46 16.01
N LYS A 150 -1.50 -0.98 16.58
CA LYS A 150 -2.86 -0.83 16.06
C LYS A 150 -3.62 0.13 16.96
N PRO A 151 -4.65 0.80 16.46
CA PRO A 151 -5.52 1.64 17.29
C PRO A 151 -6.19 0.80 18.38
N SER A 152 -6.45 1.42 19.51
CA SER A 152 -7.24 0.82 20.60
C SER A 152 -8.73 0.73 20.20
N GLU A 153 -9.49 -0.12 20.89
CA GLU A 153 -10.94 -0.20 20.67
C GLU A 153 -11.64 1.14 20.95
N GLN A 154 -11.16 1.88 21.94
CA GLN A 154 -11.70 3.19 22.27
C GLN A 154 -11.45 4.19 21.13
N GLU A 155 -10.22 4.22 20.57
CA GLU A 155 -9.89 5.07 19.43
C GLU A 155 -10.74 4.74 18.20
N VAL A 156 -11.02 3.45 17.94
CA VAL A 156 -11.88 3.04 16.83
C VAL A 156 -13.33 3.44 17.05
N LYS A 157 -13.83 3.42 18.29
CA LYS A 157 -15.16 3.91 18.62
C LYS A 157 -15.30 5.42 18.41
N ASP A 158 -14.29 6.17 18.85
CA ASP A 158 -14.27 7.64 18.72
C ASP A 158 -14.01 8.09 17.27
N ASN A 159 -13.20 7.30 16.54
CA ASN A 159 -12.87 7.56 15.14
C ASN A 159 -12.89 6.25 14.32
N PRO A 160 -14.04 5.88 13.72
CA PRO A 160 -14.17 4.65 12.92
C PRO A 160 -13.18 4.55 11.74
N ARG A 161 -12.64 5.69 11.26
CA ARG A 161 -11.62 5.70 10.21
C ARG A 161 -10.28 5.14 10.66
N ALA A 162 -10.01 5.13 11.98
CA ALA A 162 -8.79 4.54 12.55
C ALA A 162 -8.79 3.01 12.50
N ARG A 163 -9.93 2.33 12.28
CA ARG A 163 -10.07 0.87 12.35
C ARG A 163 -9.00 0.11 11.58
N SER A 164 -8.61 0.60 10.42
CA SER A 164 -7.63 -0.05 9.54
C SER A 164 -6.21 0.50 9.70
N ALA A 165 -6.00 1.47 10.56
CA ALA A 165 -4.71 2.13 10.74
C ALA A 165 -3.67 1.16 11.36
N ILE A 166 -2.46 1.21 10.83
CA ILE A 166 -1.31 0.49 11.38
C ILE A 166 -0.14 1.47 11.44
N LEU A 167 0.35 1.75 12.65
CA LEU A 167 1.56 2.51 12.86
C LEU A 167 2.77 1.56 12.91
N ARG A 168 3.78 1.82 12.09
CA ARG A 168 5.10 1.18 12.17
C ARG A 168 6.16 2.20 12.49
N VAL A 169 7.09 1.81 13.36
CA VAL A 169 8.17 2.68 13.82
C VAL A 169 9.50 1.97 13.69
N MET A 170 10.49 2.68 13.14
CA MET A 170 11.90 2.26 13.12
C MET A 170 12.82 3.40 13.53
N ARG A 171 14.00 3.05 14.01
CA ARG A 171 15.08 3.97 14.36
C ARG A 171 16.23 3.81 13.36
N LYS A 172 16.76 4.91 12.84
CA LYS A 172 18.00 4.88 12.05
C LYS A 172 19.20 4.61 12.94
N ILE A 173 19.97 3.56 12.64
CA ILE A 173 21.15 3.20 13.41
C ILE A 173 22.29 4.19 13.07
N LYS A 174 23.10 4.51 14.06
CA LYS A 174 24.34 5.26 13.84
C LYS A 174 25.28 4.38 13.01
N SER A 175 25.66 4.81 11.81
CA SER A 175 26.77 4.16 11.11
C SER A 175 28.01 4.35 12.00
N THR A 176 28.54 3.26 12.53
CA THR A 176 29.84 3.30 13.14
C THR A 176 30.83 3.55 11.98
N SER A 177 31.23 4.80 11.74
CA SER A 177 32.35 5.11 10.89
C SER A 177 33.51 4.32 11.48
N MET A 178 34.03 3.36 10.74
CA MET A 178 35.35 2.81 11.03
C MET A 178 36.32 4.02 10.98
N GLY A 179 36.84 4.39 12.15
CA GLY A 179 37.83 5.44 12.25
C GLY A 179 38.91 5.18 11.25
N ALA A 180 39.23 6.19 10.46
CA ALA A 180 40.47 6.27 9.74
C ALA A 180 41.56 6.13 10.82
N ALA A 181 42.18 4.98 10.87
CA ALA A 181 43.46 4.84 11.58
C ALA A 181 44.50 5.60 10.76
N SER A 182 44.94 6.67 11.35
CA SER A 182 46.16 7.41 10.93
C SER A 182 47.35 6.51 11.04
#